data_8b6414d84ca82fb8eecbb9a58ce0a1dd
#
_entry.id   8b6414d84ca82fb8eecbb9a58ce0a1dd
#
_cell.length_a   1.000
_cell.length_b   1.000
_cell.length_c   1.000
_cell.angle_alpha   90.00
_cell.angle_beta   90.00
_cell.angle_gamma   90.00
#
_symmetry.space_group_name_H-M   'P 1'
#
loop_
_entity.id
_entity.type
_entity.pdbx_description
1 polymer ?
#
loop_
_entity_poly.entity_id
_entity_poly.type
_entity_poly.pdbx_seq_one_letter_code
_entity_poly.pdbx_strand_id
1 'polypeptide(L)'
;MSEEPTGPVPTLFAAIVRQLCVNATYNRDKVVLAPHVAYTKHGELYVDAIIVARNGMLPREEKLGSYKVTGLGEPRLTGRAFEISRLYEPEAERYAGSTLVAVEPAAVA
;
A
#
# COMPACT_ATOMS: atom_id res chain seq x y z
N MET A 1 -13.19 21.38 -6.95
CA MET A 1 -13.78 20.14 -6.43
C MET A 1 -12.80 19.00 -6.63
N SER A 2 -12.39 18.37 -5.57
CA SER A 2 -11.46 17.27 -5.68
C SER A 2 -12.20 15.99 -6.01
N GLU A 3 -11.68 15.24 -6.96
CA GLU A 3 -12.28 13.96 -7.30
C GLU A 3 -11.56 12.87 -6.52
N GLU A 4 -12.34 12.01 -5.88
CA GLU A 4 -11.78 10.85 -5.23
C GLU A 4 -11.40 9.82 -6.28
N PRO A 5 -10.26 9.15 -6.13
CA PRO A 5 -9.92 8.10 -7.06
C PRO A 5 -10.93 6.97 -6.99
N THR A 6 -11.29 6.43 -8.14
CA THR A 6 -12.22 5.32 -8.21
C THR A 6 -11.50 4.11 -8.79
N GLY A 7 -11.85 2.94 -8.25
CA GLY A 7 -11.23 1.69 -8.67
C GLY A 7 -9.98 1.36 -7.88
N PRO A 8 -9.57 0.07 -7.89
CA PRO A 8 -8.47 -0.37 -7.05
C PRO A 8 -7.12 0.27 -7.35
N VAL A 9 -6.76 0.34 -8.63
CA VAL A 9 -5.42 0.83 -9.00
C VAL A 9 -5.27 2.31 -8.69
N PRO A 10 -6.17 3.19 -9.16
CA PRO A 10 -6.03 4.62 -8.83
C PRO A 10 -6.06 4.88 -7.33
N THR A 11 -6.89 4.15 -6.59
CA THR A 11 -6.98 4.32 -5.14
C THR A 11 -5.67 3.98 -4.47
N LEU A 12 -5.05 2.85 -4.84
CA LEU A 12 -3.79 2.43 -4.25
C LEU A 12 -2.64 3.36 -4.64
N PHE A 13 -2.63 3.82 -5.89
CA PHE A 13 -1.60 4.77 -6.33
C PHE A 13 -1.72 6.09 -5.56
N ALA A 14 -2.93 6.60 -5.41
CA ALA A 14 -3.15 7.83 -4.64
C ALA A 14 -2.71 7.65 -3.18
N ALA A 15 -3.01 6.50 -2.59
CA ALA A 15 -2.62 6.21 -1.22
C ALA A 15 -1.11 6.23 -1.05
N ILE A 16 -0.38 5.65 -2.00
CA ILE A 16 1.08 5.64 -1.95
C ILE A 16 1.63 7.06 -2.06
N VAL A 17 1.17 7.81 -3.05
CA VAL A 17 1.66 9.16 -3.29
C VAL A 17 1.37 10.08 -2.11
N ARG A 18 0.18 9.97 -1.54
CA ARG A 18 -0.26 10.83 -0.44
C ARG A 18 0.11 10.29 0.94
N GLN A 19 0.67 9.08 1.00
CA GLN A 19 0.98 8.39 2.27
C GLN A 19 -0.25 8.28 3.17
N LEU A 20 -1.33 7.76 2.60
CA LEU A 20 -2.58 7.53 3.32
C LEU A 20 -2.89 6.05 3.36
N CYS A 21 -3.44 5.60 4.50
CA CYS A 21 -3.87 4.22 4.64
C CYS A 21 -5.09 3.94 3.77
N VAL A 22 -5.26 2.67 3.45
CA VAL A 22 -6.37 2.18 2.64
C VAL A 22 -7.12 1.12 3.43
N ASN A 23 -8.44 1.19 3.41
CA ASN A 23 -9.29 0.12 3.91
C ASN A 23 -9.59 -0.83 2.76
N ALA A 24 -9.47 -2.12 2.99
CA ALA A 24 -9.74 -3.12 1.96
C ALA A 24 -10.16 -4.42 2.62
N THR A 25 -10.59 -5.37 1.80
CA THR A 25 -10.87 -6.74 2.25
C THR A 25 -9.82 -7.65 1.64
N TYR A 26 -9.23 -8.51 2.46
CA TYR A 26 -8.24 -9.46 2.00
C TYR A 26 -8.50 -10.79 2.70
N ASN A 27 -8.70 -11.86 1.92
CA ASN A 27 -9.03 -13.18 2.46
C ASN A 27 -10.16 -13.12 3.49
N ARG A 28 -11.23 -12.37 3.16
CA ARG A 28 -12.42 -12.20 3.99
C ARG A 28 -12.20 -11.38 5.25
N ASP A 29 -10.99 -10.89 5.48
CA ASP A 29 -10.71 -10.02 6.61
C ASP A 29 -10.74 -8.56 6.18
N LYS A 30 -11.21 -7.70 7.07
CA LYS A 30 -11.14 -6.26 6.85
C LYS A 30 -9.77 -5.81 7.29
N VAL A 31 -9.03 -5.20 6.38
CA VAL A 31 -7.66 -4.77 6.66
C VAL A 31 -7.50 -3.28 6.41
N VAL A 32 -6.63 -2.67 7.20
CA VAL A 32 -6.15 -1.32 6.97
C VAL A 32 -4.69 -1.46 6.56
N LEU A 33 -4.38 -0.99 5.37
CA LEU A 33 -3.04 -1.14 4.80
C LEU A 33 -2.35 0.20 4.66
N ALA A 34 -1.04 0.20 4.87
CA ALA A 34 -0.19 1.34 4.56
C ALA A 34 0.65 0.96 3.33
N PRO A 35 0.17 1.26 2.12
CA PRO A 35 0.86 0.82 0.91
C PRO A 35 2.09 1.66 0.64
N HIS A 36 3.23 1.01 0.39
CA HIS A 36 4.50 1.70 0.22
C HIS A 36 4.98 1.74 -1.23
N VAL A 37 4.68 0.71 -2.00
CA VAL A 37 5.17 0.63 -3.38
C VAL A 37 4.23 -0.25 -4.19
N ALA A 38 3.99 0.16 -5.44
CA ALA A 38 3.26 -0.64 -6.42
C ALA A 38 4.24 -1.03 -7.51
N TYR A 39 4.29 -2.28 -7.85
CA TYR A 39 5.23 -2.81 -8.82
C TYR A 39 4.62 -3.99 -9.56
N THR A 40 5.26 -4.39 -10.65
CA THR A 40 4.80 -5.55 -11.41
C THR A 40 5.70 -6.74 -11.15
N LYS A 41 5.08 -7.90 -11.17
CA LYS A 41 5.79 -9.16 -11.01
C LYS A 41 5.06 -10.21 -11.85
N HIS A 42 5.78 -10.82 -12.76
CA HIS A 42 5.18 -11.80 -13.68
C HIS A 42 3.95 -11.25 -14.42
N GLY A 43 4.02 -9.98 -14.82
CA GLY A 43 2.93 -9.35 -15.56
C GLY A 43 1.73 -8.94 -14.72
N GLU A 44 1.81 -9.08 -13.40
CA GLU A 44 0.72 -8.71 -12.52
C GLU A 44 1.12 -7.60 -11.55
N LEU A 45 0.14 -6.83 -11.13
CA LEU A 45 0.38 -5.69 -10.25
C LEU A 45 0.31 -6.12 -8.78
N TYR A 46 1.34 -5.77 -8.04
CA TYR A 46 1.45 -6.02 -6.62
C TYR A 46 1.66 -4.72 -5.86
N VAL A 47 1.27 -4.74 -4.60
CA VAL A 47 1.53 -3.64 -3.66
C VAL A 47 2.18 -4.26 -2.43
N ASP A 48 3.30 -3.69 -2.00
CA ASP A 48 3.86 -4.05 -0.71
C ASP A 48 3.36 -3.05 0.31
N ALA A 49 2.81 -3.56 1.39
CA ALA A 49 2.14 -2.75 2.40
C ALA A 49 2.33 -3.32 3.79
N ILE A 50 2.22 -2.44 4.78
CA ILE A 50 2.18 -2.84 6.18
C ILE A 50 0.71 -2.97 6.55
N ILE A 51 0.33 -4.07 7.22
CA ILE A 51 -1.00 -4.19 7.78
C ILE A 51 -1.04 -3.40 9.08
N VAL A 52 -1.83 -2.33 9.09
CA VAL A 52 -1.98 -1.46 10.26
C VAL A 52 -3.02 -2.05 11.21
N ALA A 53 -4.05 -2.67 10.68
CA ALA A 53 -5.08 -3.32 11.49
C ALA A 53 -5.75 -4.42 10.68
N ARG A 54 -6.18 -5.45 11.36
CA ARG A 54 -6.94 -6.56 10.77
C ARG A 54 -8.16 -6.82 11.63
N ASN A 55 -9.34 -6.71 11.02
CA ASN A 55 -10.62 -6.84 11.72
C ASN A 55 -10.69 -5.98 12.98
N GLY A 56 -10.16 -4.75 12.88
CA GLY A 56 -10.17 -3.81 13.98
C GLY A 56 -9.09 -4.02 15.04
N MET A 57 -8.22 -5.01 14.85
CA MET A 57 -7.18 -5.32 15.83
C MET A 57 -5.81 -4.99 15.29
N LEU A 58 -4.96 -4.46 16.16
CA LEU A 58 -3.58 -4.15 15.79
C LEU A 58 -2.76 -5.44 15.75
N PRO A 59 -1.89 -5.62 14.75
CA PRO A 59 -1.01 -6.77 14.71
C PRO A 59 0.04 -6.69 15.81
N ARG A 60 0.54 -7.85 16.23
CA ARG A 60 1.55 -7.91 17.28
C ARG A 60 2.88 -7.33 16.82
N GLU A 61 3.20 -7.48 15.56
CA GLU A 61 4.44 -6.94 15.03
C GLU A 61 4.20 -6.40 13.62
N GLU A 62 5.01 -5.43 13.25
CA GLU A 62 4.94 -4.84 11.94
C GLU A 62 5.56 -5.78 10.92
N LYS A 63 4.85 -5.99 9.80
CA LYS A 63 5.35 -6.81 8.70
C LYS A 63 5.02 -6.16 7.39
N LEU A 64 5.98 -6.18 6.48
CA LEU A 64 5.76 -5.72 5.13
C LEU A 64 5.37 -6.94 4.29
N GLY A 65 4.15 -6.94 3.80
CA GLY A 65 3.65 -8.04 2.97
C GLY A 65 3.41 -7.61 1.55
N SER A 66 3.39 -8.57 0.64
CA SER A 66 3.11 -8.33 -0.77
C SER A 66 1.70 -8.80 -1.08
N TYR A 67 0.92 -7.94 -1.70
CA TYR A 67 -0.49 -8.21 -2.00
C TYR A 67 -0.76 -7.99 -3.48
N LYS A 68 -1.30 -9.02 -4.13
CA LYS A 68 -1.74 -8.87 -5.51
C LYS A 68 -2.94 -7.93 -5.51
N VAL A 69 -2.91 -6.90 -6.35
CA VAL A 69 -3.96 -5.88 -6.33
C VAL A 69 -5.33 -6.48 -6.60
N THR A 70 -5.42 -7.49 -7.47
CA THR A 70 -6.70 -8.13 -7.75
C THR A 70 -7.24 -8.93 -6.56
N GLY A 71 -6.40 -9.21 -5.58
CA GLY A 71 -6.84 -9.90 -4.36
C GLY A 71 -7.33 -8.97 -3.27
N LEU A 72 -7.21 -7.67 -3.46
CA LEU A 72 -7.69 -6.68 -2.50
C LEU A 72 -9.09 -6.24 -2.90
N GLY A 73 -10.07 -6.53 -2.04
CA GLY A 73 -11.46 -6.18 -2.30
C GLY A 73 -11.78 -4.75 -1.92
N GLU A 74 -12.35 -4.02 -2.86
CA GLU A 74 -12.85 -2.66 -2.65
C GLU A 74 -11.93 -1.74 -1.85
N PRO A 75 -10.70 -1.50 -2.32
CA PRO A 75 -9.82 -0.56 -1.62
C PRO A 75 -10.43 0.83 -1.57
N ARG A 76 -10.40 1.44 -0.39
CA ARG A 76 -10.92 2.80 -0.20
C ARG A 76 -9.89 3.63 0.51
N LEU A 77 -9.65 4.82 -0.03
CA LEU A 77 -8.72 5.77 0.56
C LEU A 77 -9.29 6.29 1.88
N THR A 78 -8.44 6.37 2.89
CA THR A 78 -8.82 6.95 4.17
C THR A 78 -8.12 8.29 4.36
N GLY A 79 -8.50 9.01 5.41
CA GLY A 79 -7.79 10.24 5.79
C GLY A 79 -6.63 10.00 6.72
N ARG A 80 -6.30 8.75 7.01
CA ARG A 80 -5.25 8.42 7.96
C ARG A 80 -3.88 8.35 7.28
N ALA A 81 -2.97 9.23 7.70
CA ALA A 81 -1.60 9.21 7.19
C ALA A 81 -0.79 8.09 7.86
N PHE A 82 0.27 7.65 7.16
CA PHE A 82 1.20 6.69 7.75
C PHE A 82 2.63 7.18 7.55
N GLU A 83 3.53 6.66 8.38
CA GLU A 83 4.93 6.93 8.23
C GLU A 83 5.59 5.78 7.47
N ILE A 84 6.60 6.10 6.66
CA ILE A 84 7.29 5.08 5.89
C ILE A 84 7.96 4.11 6.87
N SER A 85 7.66 2.82 6.70
CA SER A 85 8.19 1.78 7.58
C SER A 85 9.66 1.53 7.31
N ARG A 86 10.40 1.23 8.37
CA ARG A 86 11.80 0.82 8.24
C ARG A 86 11.95 -0.51 7.53
N LEU A 87 10.87 -1.29 7.45
CA LEU A 87 10.90 -2.57 6.75
C LEU A 87 10.90 -2.41 5.23
N TYR A 88 10.49 -1.24 4.75
CA TYR A 88 10.48 -0.97 3.32
C TYR A 88 11.90 -0.62 2.84
N GLU A 89 12.41 -1.41 1.91
CA GLU A 89 13.73 -1.21 1.32
C GLU A 89 13.58 -0.85 -0.14
N PRO A 90 13.63 0.44 -0.49
CA PRO A 90 13.41 0.87 -1.88
C PRO A 90 14.43 0.27 -2.86
N GLU A 91 15.60 -0.09 -2.38
CA GLU A 91 16.64 -0.67 -3.23
C GLU A 91 16.52 -2.19 -3.37
N ALA A 92 15.47 -2.80 -2.79
CA ALA A 92 15.33 -4.25 -2.85
C ALA A 92 15.24 -4.71 -4.31
N GLU A 93 15.86 -5.85 -4.56
CA GLU A 93 15.97 -6.37 -5.91
C GLU A 93 14.61 -6.64 -6.55
N ARG A 94 13.62 -7.04 -5.75
CA ARG A 94 12.29 -7.34 -6.28
C ARG A 94 11.60 -6.12 -6.91
N TYR A 95 12.06 -4.91 -6.60
CA TYR A 95 11.50 -3.70 -7.19
C TYR A 95 12.27 -3.22 -8.41
N ALA A 96 13.47 -3.75 -8.63
CA ALA A 96 14.35 -3.25 -9.66
C ALA A 96 13.70 -3.35 -11.05
N GLY A 97 13.56 -2.21 -11.71
CA GLY A 97 13.00 -2.15 -13.05
C GLY A 97 11.50 -2.39 -13.14
N SER A 98 10.80 -2.54 -12.01
CA SER A 98 9.39 -2.85 -12.05
C SER A 98 8.50 -1.93 -11.22
N THR A 99 9.09 -0.99 -10.51
CA THR A 99 8.33 -0.04 -9.68
C THR A 99 7.52 0.92 -10.55
N LEU A 100 6.24 1.04 -10.24
CA LEU A 100 5.35 2.00 -10.92
C LEU A 100 5.17 3.26 -10.09
N VAL A 101 4.99 3.10 -8.79
CA VAL A 101 4.88 4.24 -7.87
C VAL A 101 5.35 3.76 -6.50
N ALA A 102 6.00 4.65 -5.76
CA ALA A 102 6.52 4.33 -4.43
C ALA A 102 6.44 5.56 -3.55
N VAL A 103 6.37 5.33 -2.23
CA VAL A 103 6.47 6.43 -1.28
C VAL A 103 7.84 7.10 -1.45
N GLU A 104 7.87 8.40 -1.26
CA GLU A 104 9.12 9.14 -1.33
C GLU A 104 9.50 9.60 0.07
N PRO A 105 10.66 9.15 0.57
CA PRO A 105 11.12 9.64 1.87
C PRO A 105 11.26 11.16 1.81
N ALA A 106 10.94 11.82 2.91
CA ALA A 106 11.12 13.26 2.98
C ALA A 106 12.58 13.59 2.66
N ALA A 107 12.78 14.61 1.84
CA ALA A 107 14.12 15.05 1.54
C ALA A 107 14.78 15.51 2.82
N VAL A 108 15.98 15.00 3.08
CA VAL A 108 16.76 15.45 4.21
C VAL A 108 17.50 16.69 3.77
N ALA A 109 17.14 17.79 4.37
CA ALA A 109 17.80 19.04 4.04
C ALA A 109 19.18 19.13 4.70
#